data_641ca6a3e3ef15a98bcdf1ca94b61af5
#
_entry.id   641ca6a3e3ef15a98bcdf1ca94b61af5
#
_cell.length_a   1.000
_cell.length_b   1.000
_cell.length_c   1.000
_cell.angle_alpha   90.00
_cell.angle_beta   90.00
_cell.angle_gamma   90.00
#
_symmetry.space_group_name_H-M   'P 1'
#
loop_
_entity.id
_entity.type
_entity.pdbx_description
1 polymer ?
#
loop_
_entity_poly.entity_id
_entity_poly.type
_entity_poly.pdbx_seq_one_letter_code
_entity_poly.pdbx_strand_id
1 'polypeptide(L)'
;MKNSLLSTLFLLLATHMSCAQENHPPLIETPTEVDYTYETIVDGIDIPWGLAFIAENDFLVTEKTGTLYRVIDGNKTAVNGLPELYVRGQGGLLDVALHPNFKENNTLYFTLGMHLEGEEEGGNTALYCAQINGTELSEVKMLYKAVPNTKKGQHWGSRIAFDQEGHLYFSVGDRGNRDENPQDITRDGGKIYRLNLDGSIPNDNPFMGNDAAKTAVFSYGHRNPQGMTVQPKTGQVWVNEHGPMGGDEINLIVGGKNFGWPVITFGINYSGTPITDITAKEGMEQPFYYWVPSIGPSGMTFSTSGVYKDWQDNLFVGSLKFEYLERLVIKRDKVVKREKVLDKIGRVRNVIEGPDGFLYVAVEGKGILKIVPKA
;
A
#
# COMPACT_ATOMS: atom_id res chain seq x y z
N MET A 1 -38.32 33.22 65.38
CA MET A 1 -36.98 33.12 64.81
C MET A 1 -36.81 31.70 64.33
N LYS A 2 -36.97 31.41 63.03
CA LYS A 2 -36.74 30.08 62.41
C LYS A 2 -35.82 30.30 61.26
N ASN A 3 -34.58 29.82 61.37
CA ASN A 3 -33.58 29.83 60.29
C ASN A 3 -33.86 28.68 59.32
N SER A 4 -34.09 29.00 58.08
CA SER A 4 -34.19 28.07 56.97
C SER A 4 -32.83 27.98 56.30
N LEU A 5 -32.14 26.79 56.41
CA LEU A 5 -30.97 26.46 55.61
C LEU A 5 -31.46 25.96 54.25
N LEU A 6 -31.14 26.70 53.20
CA LEU A 6 -31.23 26.21 51.82
C LEU A 6 -29.92 25.42 51.48
N SER A 7 -30.07 24.11 51.38
CA SER A 7 -29.00 23.26 50.83
C SER A 7 -29.07 23.24 49.30
N THR A 8 -28.13 23.89 48.65
CA THR A 8 -27.96 23.86 47.20
C THR A 8 -27.24 22.56 46.83
N LEU A 9 -27.97 21.64 46.21
CA LEU A 9 -27.41 20.39 45.68
C LEU A 9 -26.80 20.66 44.32
N PHE A 10 -25.46 20.70 44.24
CA PHE A 10 -24.72 20.71 42.98
C PHE A 10 -24.73 19.31 42.38
N LEU A 11 -25.54 19.13 41.31
CA LEU A 11 -25.55 17.93 40.50
C LEU A 11 -24.36 18.05 39.52
N LEU A 12 -23.24 17.37 39.83
CA LEU A 12 -22.16 17.14 38.85
C LEU A 12 -22.67 16.18 37.78
N LEU A 13 -23.02 16.69 36.61
CA LEU A 13 -23.13 15.88 35.41
C LEU A 13 -21.72 15.46 34.99
N ALA A 14 -21.31 14.27 35.38
CA ALA A 14 -20.18 13.58 34.78
C ALA A 14 -20.59 13.13 33.37
N THR A 15 -20.28 13.92 32.36
CA THR A 15 -20.34 13.47 30.97
C THR A 15 -19.28 12.40 30.79
N HIS A 16 -19.67 11.14 30.87
CA HIS A 16 -18.86 10.04 30.40
C HIS A 16 -18.77 10.20 28.86
N MET A 17 -17.70 10.79 28.37
CA MET A 17 -17.26 10.57 27.00
C MET A 17 -16.87 9.09 26.92
N SER A 18 -17.86 8.25 26.57
CA SER A 18 -17.62 6.92 26.06
C SER A 18 -16.85 7.10 24.76
N CYS A 19 -15.53 6.91 24.80
CA CYS A 19 -14.79 6.56 23.58
C CYS A 19 -15.49 5.33 23.01
N ALA A 20 -16.29 5.53 21.98
CA ALA A 20 -16.81 4.43 21.19
C ALA A 20 -15.61 3.73 20.61
N GLN A 21 -15.18 2.65 21.25
CA GLN A 21 -14.27 1.69 20.67
C GLN A 21 -15.01 1.16 19.45
N GLU A 22 -14.61 1.59 18.24
CA GLU A 22 -15.21 1.07 17.02
C GLU A 22 -15.06 -0.44 17.08
N ASN A 23 -16.20 -1.14 17.12
CA ASN A 23 -16.26 -2.58 17.18
C ASN A 23 -15.88 -3.13 15.80
N HIS A 24 -14.58 -3.29 15.55
CA HIS A 24 -14.11 -4.02 14.38
C HIS A 24 -14.61 -5.47 14.43
N PRO A 25 -15.07 -6.03 13.30
CA PRO A 25 -15.51 -7.42 13.28
C PRO A 25 -14.34 -8.34 13.66
N PRO A 26 -14.59 -9.43 14.40
CA PRO A 26 -13.56 -10.40 14.75
C PRO A 26 -12.97 -11.02 13.49
N LEU A 27 -11.68 -11.35 13.52
CA LEU A 27 -11.05 -12.13 12.47
C LEU A 27 -11.56 -13.58 12.55
N ILE A 28 -12.13 -14.07 11.46
CA ILE A 28 -12.58 -15.45 11.34
C ILE A 28 -11.38 -16.27 10.87
N GLU A 29 -11.00 -17.27 11.68
CA GLU A 29 -9.95 -18.22 11.33
C GLU A 29 -10.38 -19.03 10.09
N THR A 30 -9.40 -19.44 9.29
CA THR A 30 -9.65 -20.30 8.13
C THR A 30 -10.30 -21.60 8.61
N PRO A 31 -11.47 -21.97 8.06
CA PRO A 31 -12.09 -23.27 8.37
C PRO A 31 -11.15 -24.41 8.00
N THR A 32 -11.28 -25.55 8.70
CA THR A 32 -10.53 -26.78 8.39
C THR A 32 -10.84 -27.31 6.98
N GLU A 33 -12.10 -27.13 6.53
CA GLU A 33 -12.52 -27.40 5.17
C GLU A 33 -12.80 -26.08 4.46
N VAL A 34 -12.02 -25.77 3.44
CA VAL A 34 -12.18 -24.58 2.60
C VAL A 34 -12.46 -25.00 1.17
N ASP A 35 -13.22 -24.18 0.45
CA ASP A 35 -13.61 -24.42 -0.94
C ASP A 35 -12.53 -23.95 -1.94
N TYR A 36 -11.30 -23.77 -1.49
CA TYR A 36 -10.17 -23.33 -2.31
C TYR A 36 -8.87 -24.01 -1.88
N THR A 37 -7.92 -24.00 -2.80
CA THR A 37 -6.52 -24.39 -2.58
C THR A 37 -5.62 -23.43 -3.34
N TYR A 38 -4.33 -23.73 -3.48
CA TYR A 38 -3.45 -22.95 -4.33
C TYR A 38 -2.56 -23.85 -5.16
N GLU A 39 -2.10 -23.31 -6.28
CA GLU A 39 -1.10 -23.87 -7.18
C GLU A 39 0.11 -22.97 -7.22
N THR A 40 1.30 -23.54 -7.24
CA THR A 40 2.53 -22.77 -7.47
C THR A 40 2.71 -22.55 -8.95
N ILE A 41 2.70 -21.30 -9.39
CA ILE A 41 2.87 -20.91 -10.80
C ILE A 41 4.35 -20.76 -11.15
N VAL A 42 5.11 -20.12 -10.26
CA VAL A 42 6.56 -20.00 -10.37
C VAL A 42 7.18 -19.92 -8.98
N ASP A 43 8.24 -20.66 -8.77
CA ASP A 43 9.03 -20.67 -7.53
C ASP A 43 10.42 -20.03 -7.68
N GLY A 44 11.25 -20.09 -6.63
CA GLY A 44 12.63 -19.63 -6.64
C GLY A 44 12.75 -18.11 -6.87
N ILE A 45 11.79 -17.33 -6.35
CA ILE A 45 11.86 -15.88 -6.21
C ILE A 45 11.76 -15.60 -4.72
N ASP A 46 12.85 -15.14 -4.12
CA ASP A 46 12.93 -15.05 -2.65
C ASP A 46 12.00 -13.99 -2.06
N ILE A 47 12.02 -12.78 -2.59
CA ILE A 47 11.16 -11.68 -2.14
C ILE A 47 10.41 -11.10 -3.36
N PRO A 48 9.39 -11.80 -3.87
CA PRO A 48 8.58 -11.30 -4.98
C PRO A 48 7.77 -10.09 -4.48
N TRP A 49 8.02 -8.90 -5.05
CA TRP A 49 7.44 -7.67 -4.52
C TRP A 49 6.29 -7.13 -5.36
N GLY A 50 6.52 -6.84 -6.63
CA GLY A 50 5.54 -6.37 -7.61
C GLY A 50 5.16 -7.48 -8.57
N LEU A 51 3.94 -7.43 -9.10
CA LEU A 51 3.39 -8.41 -10.05
C LEU A 51 2.48 -7.70 -11.04
N ALA A 52 2.69 -7.90 -12.35
CA ALA A 52 1.90 -7.26 -13.41
C ALA A 52 1.68 -8.23 -14.59
N PHE A 53 0.42 -8.52 -14.93
CA PHE A 53 0.06 -9.44 -16.00
C PHE A 53 0.06 -8.76 -17.38
N ILE A 54 0.83 -9.32 -18.31
CA ILE A 54 0.79 -8.99 -19.76
C ILE A 54 -0.34 -9.78 -20.43
N ALA A 55 -0.46 -11.04 -20.06
CA ALA A 55 -1.52 -11.97 -20.47
C ALA A 55 -1.72 -13.04 -19.40
N GLU A 56 -2.64 -13.97 -19.58
CA GLU A 56 -2.98 -15.01 -18.58
C GLU A 56 -1.76 -15.78 -18.07
N ASN A 57 -0.86 -16.22 -18.96
CA ASN A 57 0.34 -16.98 -18.61
C ASN A 57 1.63 -16.20 -18.86
N ASP A 58 1.54 -14.87 -18.97
CA ASP A 58 2.67 -13.98 -19.23
C ASP A 58 2.61 -12.78 -18.30
N PHE A 59 3.56 -12.68 -17.37
CA PHE A 59 3.57 -11.62 -16.37
C PHE A 59 4.97 -11.23 -15.93
N LEU A 60 5.08 -10.05 -15.36
CA LEU A 60 6.30 -9.52 -14.77
C LEU A 60 6.27 -9.66 -13.26
N VAL A 61 7.42 -10.01 -12.67
CA VAL A 61 7.62 -10.07 -11.22
C VAL A 61 8.92 -9.36 -10.87
N THR A 62 8.84 -8.42 -9.95
CA THR A 62 10.05 -7.84 -9.34
C THR A 62 10.50 -8.70 -8.18
N GLU A 63 11.79 -8.97 -8.11
CA GLU A 63 12.47 -9.51 -6.94
C GLU A 63 13.23 -8.37 -6.26
N LYS A 64 13.00 -8.20 -4.96
CA LYS A 64 13.45 -7.02 -4.19
C LYS A 64 14.94 -6.75 -4.27
N THR A 65 15.77 -7.78 -4.41
CA THR A 65 17.24 -7.63 -4.48
C THR A 65 17.73 -7.07 -5.80
N GLY A 66 16.88 -6.96 -6.83
CA GLY A 66 17.17 -6.18 -8.03
C GLY A 66 16.92 -6.88 -9.35
N THR A 67 16.21 -7.99 -9.39
CA THR A 67 15.88 -8.67 -10.66
C THR A 67 14.42 -8.45 -11.02
N LEU A 68 14.15 -8.00 -12.24
CA LEU A 68 12.85 -8.08 -12.87
C LEU A 68 12.79 -9.39 -13.66
N TYR A 69 11.81 -10.23 -13.38
CA TYR A 69 11.55 -11.44 -14.15
C TYR A 69 10.34 -11.27 -15.06
N ARG A 70 10.42 -11.79 -16.29
CA ARG A 70 9.26 -12.13 -17.10
C ARG A 70 9.00 -13.62 -16.94
N VAL A 71 7.79 -13.99 -16.64
CA VAL A 71 7.35 -15.38 -16.48
C VAL A 71 6.39 -15.72 -17.59
N ILE A 72 6.70 -16.72 -18.40
CA ILE A 72 5.85 -17.24 -19.48
C ILE A 72 5.65 -18.73 -19.24
N ASP A 73 4.41 -19.17 -19.14
CA ASP A 73 4.03 -20.57 -18.87
C ASP A 73 4.82 -21.17 -17.68
N GLY A 74 4.97 -20.42 -16.60
CA GLY A 74 5.68 -20.82 -15.39
C GLY A 74 7.24 -20.72 -15.47
N ASN A 75 7.80 -20.41 -16.64
CA ASN A 75 9.25 -20.27 -16.83
C ASN A 75 9.68 -18.81 -16.65
N LYS A 76 10.54 -18.55 -15.67
CA LYS A 76 11.06 -17.21 -15.41
C LYS A 76 12.35 -16.93 -16.15
N THR A 77 12.45 -15.75 -16.77
CA THR A 77 13.64 -15.22 -17.42
C THR A 77 13.92 -13.81 -16.90
N ALA A 78 15.17 -13.51 -16.58
CA ALA A 78 15.55 -12.18 -16.15
C ALA A 78 15.40 -11.16 -17.29
N VAL A 79 14.89 -9.99 -16.96
CA VAL A 79 14.75 -8.84 -17.86
C VAL A 79 15.96 -7.95 -17.68
N ASN A 80 16.59 -7.58 -18.79
CA ASN A 80 17.76 -6.70 -18.85
C ASN A 80 17.37 -5.22 -18.98
N GLY A 81 18.29 -4.32 -18.65
CA GLY A 81 18.14 -2.89 -18.90
C GLY A 81 17.62 -2.08 -17.70
N LEU A 82 17.49 -2.68 -16.52
CA LEU A 82 17.21 -1.92 -15.30
C LEU A 82 18.35 -0.95 -14.98
N PRO A 83 18.05 0.24 -14.44
CA PRO A 83 19.08 1.14 -13.92
C PRO A 83 19.74 0.55 -12.66
N GLU A 84 20.87 1.12 -12.24
CA GLU A 84 21.50 0.77 -10.98
C GLU A 84 20.57 1.03 -9.80
N LEU A 85 20.56 0.10 -8.84
CA LEU A 85 19.64 0.15 -7.70
C LEU A 85 20.39 0.40 -6.39
N TYR A 86 19.77 1.15 -5.52
CA TYR A 86 20.17 1.24 -4.13
C TYR A 86 19.39 0.24 -3.27
N VAL A 87 20.02 -0.88 -2.93
CA VAL A 87 19.39 -1.95 -2.15
C VAL A 87 19.79 -1.81 -0.69
N ARG A 88 18.81 -1.50 0.19
CA ARG A 88 19.02 -1.39 1.63
C ARG A 88 17.76 -1.65 2.45
N GLY A 89 17.79 -2.62 3.35
CA GLY A 89 16.66 -2.95 4.23
C GLY A 89 15.42 -3.34 3.45
N GLN A 90 14.36 -2.53 3.53
CA GLN A 90 13.11 -2.75 2.80
C GLN A 90 13.18 -2.27 1.33
N GLY A 91 14.19 -1.48 0.97
CA GLY A 91 14.36 -0.95 -0.39
C GLY A 91 15.14 -1.88 -1.31
N GLY A 92 14.96 -1.68 -2.60
CA GLY A 92 15.52 -2.43 -3.71
C GLY A 92 14.69 -2.21 -4.96
N LEU A 93 14.46 -3.24 -5.79
CA LEU A 93 13.47 -3.23 -6.86
C LEU A 93 12.10 -3.55 -6.23
N LEU A 94 11.11 -2.66 -6.39
CA LEU A 94 9.89 -2.73 -5.62
C LEU A 94 8.69 -3.03 -6.51
N ASP A 95 7.86 -2.06 -6.87
CA ASP A 95 6.67 -2.36 -7.66
C ASP A 95 6.91 -2.35 -9.16
N VAL A 96 6.03 -3.02 -9.89
CA VAL A 96 5.92 -2.96 -11.35
C VAL A 96 4.45 -2.91 -11.74
N ALA A 97 4.11 -2.04 -12.70
CA ALA A 97 2.77 -1.92 -13.22
C ALA A 97 2.82 -1.66 -14.74
N LEU A 98 1.85 -2.18 -15.48
CA LEU A 98 1.75 -1.93 -16.91
C LEU A 98 0.99 -0.63 -17.17
N HIS A 99 1.40 0.10 -18.20
CA HIS A 99 0.64 1.23 -18.73
C HIS A 99 -0.81 0.80 -19.04
N PRO A 100 -1.84 1.62 -18.77
CA PRO A 100 -3.23 1.26 -19.09
C PRO A 100 -3.45 0.80 -20.54
N ASN A 101 -2.69 1.36 -21.49
CA ASN A 101 -2.68 0.97 -22.91
C ASN A 101 -1.43 0.15 -23.28
N PHE A 102 -1.00 -0.75 -22.39
CA PHE A 102 0.23 -1.53 -22.58
C PHE A 102 0.27 -2.29 -23.92
N LYS A 103 -0.85 -2.85 -24.36
CA LYS A 103 -0.94 -3.58 -25.64
C LYS A 103 -0.57 -2.75 -26.87
N GLU A 104 -0.67 -1.42 -26.76
CA GLU A 104 -0.38 -0.49 -27.85
C GLU A 104 1.04 0.05 -27.80
N ASN A 105 1.61 0.18 -26.58
CA ASN A 105 2.87 0.91 -26.38
C ASN A 105 3.97 0.12 -25.65
N ASN A 106 3.68 -1.07 -25.15
CA ASN A 106 4.59 -1.92 -24.38
C ASN A 106 5.28 -1.19 -23.21
N THR A 107 4.66 -0.14 -22.69
CA THR A 107 5.22 0.66 -21.59
C THR A 107 4.88 0.06 -20.24
N LEU A 108 5.87 -0.01 -19.37
CA LEU A 108 5.70 -0.38 -17.96
C LEU A 108 6.28 0.71 -17.05
N TYR A 109 5.83 0.71 -15.81
CA TYR A 109 6.35 1.55 -14.74
C TYR A 109 6.91 0.68 -13.64
N PHE A 110 7.96 1.15 -12.98
CA PHE A 110 8.51 0.45 -11.83
C PHE A 110 9.10 1.43 -10.83
N THR A 111 9.07 1.04 -9.57
CA THR A 111 9.67 1.78 -8.47
C THR A 111 10.87 1.03 -7.92
N LEU A 112 11.86 1.80 -7.49
CA LEU A 112 13.07 1.23 -6.92
C LEU A 112 13.73 2.20 -5.93
N GLY A 113 14.62 1.66 -5.10
CA GLY A 113 15.56 2.47 -4.35
C GLY A 113 16.66 3.01 -5.25
N MET A 114 16.90 4.33 -5.20
CA MET A 114 17.83 5.04 -6.05
C MET A 114 18.76 5.94 -5.24
N HIS A 115 20.03 5.98 -5.68
CA HIS A 115 21.04 6.97 -5.32
C HIS A 115 21.61 7.53 -6.62
N LEU A 116 21.69 8.85 -6.75
CA LEU A 116 22.34 9.49 -7.90
C LEU A 116 23.69 10.06 -7.47
N GLU A 117 24.65 10.04 -8.41
CA GLU A 117 25.97 10.63 -8.20
C GLU A 117 25.87 12.11 -7.82
N GLY A 118 26.63 12.52 -6.82
CA GLY A 118 26.63 13.90 -6.31
C GLY A 118 25.53 14.21 -5.29
N GLU A 119 24.63 13.27 -5.00
CA GLU A 119 23.65 13.41 -3.91
C GLU A 119 24.24 13.07 -2.54
N GLU A 120 23.50 13.43 -1.48
CA GLU A 120 23.79 12.97 -0.12
C GLU A 120 23.78 11.44 -0.06
N GLU A 121 24.63 10.87 0.79
CA GLU A 121 24.69 9.41 0.98
C GLU A 121 23.33 8.81 1.38
N GLY A 122 23.08 7.62 0.87
CA GLY A 122 21.84 6.89 1.09
C GLY A 122 21.02 6.80 -0.17
N GLY A 123 19.73 6.55 -0.05
CA GLY A 123 18.84 6.47 -1.20
C GLY A 123 17.39 6.81 -0.83
N ASN A 124 16.59 7.03 -1.85
CA ASN A 124 15.16 7.24 -1.72
C ASN A 124 14.42 6.55 -2.87
N THR A 125 13.10 6.49 -2.79
CA THR A 125 12.26 5.88 -3.82
C THR A 125 12.30 6.71 -5.10
N ALA A 126 12.48 6.03 -6.23
CA ALA A 126 12.34 6.61 -7.55
C ALA A 126 11.30 5.83 -8.38
N LEU A 127 10.61 6.54 -9.25
CA LEU A 127 9.66 6.02 -10.23
C LEU A 127 10.27 6.12 -11.62
N TYR A 128 10.20 5.05 -12.38
CA TYR A 128 10.66 4.94 -13.75
C TYR A 128 9.56 4.45 -14.67
N CYS A 129 9.68 4.77 -15.96
CA CYS A 129 9.01 4.06 -17.04
C CYS A 129 10.03 3.50 -18.02
N ALA A 130 9.63 2.47 -18.75
CA ALA A 130 10.42 1.88 -19.83
C ALA A 130 9.48 1.19 -20.85
N GLN A 131 9.98 0.93 -22.04
CA GLN A 131 9.36 -0.02 -22.97
C GLN A 131 10.00 -1.39 -22.79
N ILE A 132 9.20 -2.45 -22.93
CA ILE A 132 9.68 -3.83 -22.88
C ILE A 132 9.45 -4.53 -24.22
N ASN A 133 10.51 -5.18 -24.72
CA ASN A 133 10.44 -6.07 -25.89
C ASN A 133 11.10 -7.41 -25.53
N GLY A 134 10.30 -8.46 -25.45
CA GLY A 134 10.79 -9.75 -24.92
C GLY A 134 11.26 -9.62 -23.49
N THR A 135 12.55 -9.71 -23.25
CA THR A 135 13.21 -9.56 -21.93
C THR A 135 14.17 -8.37 -21.91
N GLU A 136 14.04 -7.42 -22.84
CA GLU A 136 14.90 -6.24 -22.90
C GLU A 136 14.09 -4.98 -22.63
N LEU A 137 14.56 -4.14 -21.70
CA LEU A 137 14.04 -2.79 -21.48
C LEU A 137 14.75 -1.80 -22.40
N SER A 138 13.99 -0.87 -22.94
CA SER A 138 14.46 0.28 -23.71
C SER A 138 13.75 1.54 -23.27
N GLU A 139 14.23 2.71 -23.68
CA GLU A 139 13.67 4.01 -23.32
C GLU A 139 13.45 4.19 -21.81
N VAL A 140 14.38 3.67 -21.02
CA VAL A 140 14.32 3.73 -19.57
C VAL A 140 14.46 5.17 -19.10
N LYS A 141 13.40 5.71 -18.53
CA LYS A 141 13.29 7.12 -18.11
C LYS A 141 12.86 7.23 -16.67
N MET A 142 13.60 7.98 -15.88
CA MET A 142 13.19 8.37 -14.53
C MET A 142 12.11 9.48 -14.63
N LEU A 143 10.96 9.24 -14.00
CA LEU A 143 9.85 10.18 -13.96
C LEU A 143 9.87 11.02 -12.67
N TYR A 144 10.27 10.41 -11.57
CA TYR A 144 10.35 11.08 -10.27
C TYR A 144 11.41 10.43 -9.39
N LYS A 145 12.05 11.24 -8.56
CA LYS A 145 12.90 10.77 -7.47
C LYS A 145 12.63 11.57 -6.21
N ALA A 146 12.31 10.88 -5.14
CA ALA A 146 12.10 11.49 -3.83
C ALA A 146 13.42 11.94 -3.20
N VAL A 147 13.41 13.11 -2.56
CA VAL A 147 14.54 13.71 -1.85
C VAL A 147 14.11 14.28 -0.50
N PRO A 148 15.02 14.38 0.49
CA PRO A 148 16.42 13.98 0.48
C PRO A 148 16.62 12.48 0.58
N ASN A 149 17.84 12.03 0.29
CA ASN A 149 18.24 10.66 0.55
C ASN A 149 18.33 10.37 2.05
N THR A 150 18.30 9.07 2.41
CA THR A 150 18.56 8.64 3.79
C THR A 150 19.26 7.28 3.80
N LYS A 151 20.14 7.09 4.78
CA LYS A 151 20.80 5.81 5.05
C LYS A 151 19.88 4.80 5.75
N LYS A 152 18.70 5.24 6.21
CA LYS A 152 17.72 4.37 6.89
C LYS A 152 17.14 3.36 5.91
N GLY A 153 16.99 2.12 6.37
CA GLY A 153 16.55 1.01 5.50
C GLY A 153 15.03 0.79 5.44
N GLN A 154 14.24 1.56 6.20
CA GLN A 154 12.80 1.35 6.35
C GLN A 154 11.95 2.34 5.55
N HIS A 155 10.65 1.98 5.39
CA HIS A 155 9.55 2.80 4.91
C HIS A 155 9.79 3.40 3.53
N TRP A 156 9.87 2.55 2.52
CA TRP A 156 10.08 2.96 1.13
C TRP A 156 8.77 3.28 0.39
N GLY A 157 7.60 2.81 0.89
CA GLY A 157 6.34 2.90 0.17
C GLY A 157 6.38 2.09 -1.12
N SER A 158 6.32 2.79 -2.25
CA SER A 158 6.64 2.33 -3.62
C SER A 158 5.52 1.69 -4.43
N ARG A 159 4.32 1.48 -3.89
CA ARG A 159 3.19 0.91 -4.66
C ARG A 159 2.73 1.88 -5.74
N ILE A 160 2.36 1.33 -6.92
CA ILE A 160 1.85 2.04 -8.10
C ILE A 160 0.39 1.65 -8.33
N ALA A 161 -0.44 2.63 -8.71
CA ALA A 161 -1.79 2.40 -9.22
C ALA A 161 -2.15 3.46 -10.29
N PHE A 162 -3.17 3.15 -11.11
CA PHE A 162 -3.71 4.08 -12.10
C PHE A 162 -5.18 4.29 -11.81
N ASP A 163 -5.64 5.55 -11.85
CA ASP A 163 -7.06 5.85 -11.79
C ASP A 163 -7.75 5.68 -13.16
N GLN A 164 -9.06 5.83 -13.16
CA GLN A 164 -9.86 5.72 -14.39
C GLN A 164 -9.73 6.94 -15.33
N GLU A 165 -9.12 8.02 -14.84
CA GLU A 165 -8.86 9.24 -15.61
C GLU A 165 -7.50 9.22 -16.29
N GLY A 166 -6.69 8.19 -16.03
CA GLY A 166 -5.37 7.99 -16.62
C GLY A 166 -4.24 8.67 -15.89
N HIS A 167 -4.41 8.94 -14.59
CA HIS A 167 -3.30 9.39 -13.75
C HIS A 167 -2.59 8.21 -13.08
N LEU A 168 -1.30 8.39 -12.89
CA LEU A 168 -0.44 7.49 -12.15
C LEU A 168 -0.32 7.97 -10.69
N TYR A 169 -0.58 7.07 -9.76
CA TYR A 169 -0.32 7.27 -8.34
C TYR A 169 0.83 6.39 -7.90
N PHE A 170 1.69 6.92 -7.02
CA PHE A 170 2.70 6.10 -6.35
C PHE A 170 2.93 6.61 -4.92
N SER A 171 3.52 5.76 -4.09
CA SER A 171 3.73 6.06 -2.68
C SER A 171 5.21 6.17 -2.33
N VAL A 172 5.52 7.04 -1.37
CA VAL A 172 6.83 7.06 -0.69
C VAL A 172 6.58 7.09 0.81
N GLY A 173 7.16 6.16 1.55
CA GLY A 173 7.07 6.14 3.01
C GLY A 173 7.84 7.28 3.66
N ASP A 174 7.68 7.47 4.98
CA ASP A 174 8.34 8.55 5.74
C ASP A 174 9.87 8.41 5.82
N ARG A 175 10.42 7.31 5.30
CA ARG A 175 11.85 6.99 5.27
C ARG A 175 12.49 6.97 6.67
N GLY A 176 11.67 6.69 7.72
CA GLY A 176 12.08 6.70 9.11
C GLY A 176 12.36 8.08 9.69
N ASN A 177 11.93 9.15 9.02
CA ASN A 177 12.01 10.54 9.47
C ASN A 177 10.61 11.07 9.79
N ARG A 178 9.92 10.39 10.72
CA ARG A 178 8.51 10.63 11.03
C ARG A 178 8.21 12.06 11.49
N ASP A 179 9.14 12.68 12.18
CA ASP A 179 8.94 14.01 12.77
C ASP A 179 9.21 15.15 11.77
N GLU A 180 9.80 14.82 10.60
CA GLU A 180 10.16 15.80 9.58
C GLU A 180 9.34 15.65 8.31
N ASN A 181 9.24 14.41 7.75
CA ASN A 181 8.76 14.22 6.39
C ASN A 181 7.23 14.21 6.25
N PRO A 182 6.43 13.44 7.03
CA PRO A 182 5.02 13.20 6.72
C PRO A 182 4.17 14.47 6.69
N GLN A 183 4.40 15.38 7.64
CA GLN A 183 3.60 16.61 7.81
C GLN A 183 4.09 17.80 6.98
N ASP A 184 5.31 17.73 6.43
CA ASP A 184 5.90 18.80 5.64
C ASP A 184 5.70 18.56 4.14
N ILE A 185 4.85 19.37 3.50
CA ILE A 185 4.57 19.28 2.06
C ILE A 185 5.71 19.81 1.17
N THR A 186 6.74 20.40 1.74
CA THR A 186 7.95 20.87 1.02
C THR A 186 8.98 19.74 0.83
N ARG A 187 8.80 18.61 1.55
CA ARG A 187 9.71 17.46 1.58
C ARG A 187 9.02 16.22 1.01
N ASP A 188 9.80 15.34 0.41
CA ASP A 188 9.33 14.00 0.06
C ASP A 188 9.33 13.08 1.29
N GLY A 189 8.55 12.01 1.18
CA GLY A 189 8.41 11.01 2.22
C GLY A 189 7.13 11.18 3.05
N GLY A 190 6.46 10.04 3.31
CA GLY A 190 5.14 10.01 3.92
C GLY A 190 4.06 10.64 3.05
N LYS A 191 4.07 10.33 1.75
CA LYS A 191 3.22 10.95 0.72
C LYS A 191 2.65 9.92 -0.26
N ILE A 192 1.50 10.27 -0.81
CA ILE A 192 1.00 9.73 -2.08
C ILE A 192 1.17 10.81 -3.13
N TYR A 193 1.66 10.45 -4.28
CA TYR A 193 1.92 11.32 -5.43
C TYR A 193 0.96 11.02 -6.56
N ARG A 194 0.61 12.04 -7.36
CA ARG A 194 -0.16 11.88 -8.59
C ARG A 194 0.57 12.58 -9.75
N LEU A 195 0.77 11.83 -10.84
CA LEU A 195 1.40 12.28 -12.07
C LEU A 195 0.53 11.90 -13.27
N ASN A 196 0.73 12.59 -14.39
CA ASN A 196 0.35 12.10 -15.71
C ASN A 196 1.23 10.90 -16.09
N LEU A 197 0.81 10.11 -17.07
CA LEU A 197 1.55 8.92 -17.51
C LEU A 197 2.94 9.22 -18.10
N ASP A 198 3.19 10.43 -18.59
CA ASP A 198 4.50 10.89 -19.08
C ASP A 198 5.44 11.40 -17.97
N GLY A 199 4.97 11.44 -16.72
CA GLY A 199 5.66 11.95 -15.55
C GLY A 199 5.46 13.44 -15.28
N SER A 200 4.72 14.16 -16.14
CA SER A 200 4.35 15.54 -15.86
C SER A 200 3.35 15.65 -14.70
N ILE A 201 3.26 16.81 -14.09
CA ILE A 201 2.38 17.04 -12.95
C ILE A 201 1.02 17.53 -13.45
N PRO A 202 -0.10 16.89 -13.07
CA PRO A 202 -1.43 17.36 -13.40
C PRO A 202 -1.70 18.78 -12.91
N ASN A 203 -2.31 19.62 -13.74
CA ASN A 203 -2.57 21.03 -13.40
C ASN A 203 -3.57 21.21 -12.24
N ASP A 204 -4.37 20.18 -11.96
CA ASP A 204 -5.36 20.13 -10.89
C ASP A 204 -4.86 19.41 -9.64
N ASN A 205 -3.56 19.15 -9.54
CA ASN A 205 -2.97 18.64 -8.30
C ASN A 205 -3.19 19.65 -7.15
N PRO A 206 -3.44 19.17 -5.92
CA PRO A 206 -3.96 20.01 -4.84
C PRO A 206 -3.01 21.12 -4.38
N PHE A 207 -1.72 20.98 -4.62
CA PHE A 207 -0.70 21.95 -4.22
C PHE A 207 -0.14 22.79 -5.39
N MET A 208 -0.80 22.74 -6.55
CA MET A 208 -0.45 23.63 -7.67
C MET A 208 -0.63 25.11 -7.25
N GLY A 209 0.33 25.95 -7.63
CA GLY A 209 0.35 27.37 -7.23
C GLY A 209 0.88 27.64 -5.82
N ASN A 210 1.32 26.62 -5.08
CA ASN A 210 2.07 26.78 -3.85
C ASN A 210 3.57 26.56 -4.13
N ASP A 211 4.33 27.64 -4.29
CA ASP A 211 5.75 27.59 -4.66
C ASP A 211 6.64 26.86 -3.64
N ALA A 212 6.18 26.74 -2.39
CA ALA A 212 6.92 26.01 -1.36
C ALA A 212 6.65 24.50 -1.42
N ALA A 213 5.48 24.06 -1.92
CA ALA A 213 5.08 22.67 -1.88
C ALA A 213 5.69 21.83 -3.01
N LYS A 214 5.84 20.54 -2.76
CA LYS A 214 6.07 19.55 -3.82
C LYS A 214 4.77 19.31 -4.58
N THR A 215 4.63 19.90 -5.76
CA THR A 215 3.37 19.93 -6.54
C THR A 215 2.93 18.54 -7.05
N ALA A 216 3.83 17.55 -7.09
CA ALA A 216 3.50 16.16 -7.36
C ALA A 216 2.76 15.46 -6.20
N VAL A 217 2.83 16.02 -4.98
CA VAL A 217 2.15 15.46 -3.80
C VAL A 217 0.63 15.55 -3.98
N PHE A 218 -0.06 14.43 -3.78
CA PHE A 218 -1.51 14.36 -3.82
C PHE A 218 -2.11 14.34 -2.40
N SER A 219 -1.55 13.51 -1.49
CA SER A 219 -1.89 13.50 -0.07
C SER A 219 -0.64 13.33 0.80
N TYR A 220 -0.75 13.66 2.08
CA TYR A 220 0.39 13.66 3.01
C TYR A 220 0.00 13.16 4.40
N GLY A 221 0.99 13.06 5.29
CA GLY A 221 0.75 12.52 6.63
C GLY A 221 0.66 10.99 6.66
N HIS A 222 1.37 10.30 5.76
CA HIS A 222 1.46 8.84 5.68
C HIS A 222 2.74 8.32 6.36
N ARG A 223 2.69 7.08 6.85
CA ARG A 223 3.87 6.42 7.42
C ARG A 223 4.60 5.55 6.41
N ASN A 224 3.99 4.48 5.95
CA ASN A 224 4.59 3.53 5.01
C ASN A 224 3.52 2.81 4.19
N PRO A 225 2.98 3.45 3.16
CA PRO A 225 2.00 2.86 2.26
C PRO A 225 2.61 1.70 1.46
N GLN A 226 2.09 0.47 1.65
CA GLN A 226 2.63 -0.75 1.05
C GLN A 226 1.65 -1.41 0.07
N GLY A 227 0.37 -1.13 0.16
CA GLY A 227 -0.64 -1.54 -0.80
C GLY A 227 -1.39 -0.35 -1.36
N MET A 228 -1.72 -0.40 -2.64
CA MET A 228 -2.54 0.61 -3.33
C MET A 228 -3.35 -0.08 -4.42
N THR A 229 -4.63 0.26 -4.50
CA THR A 229 -5.53 -0.22 -5.53
C THR A 229 -6.61 0.81 -5.81
N VAL A 230 -7.26 0.71 -6.95
CA VAL A 230 -8.41 1.54 -7.29
C VAL A 230 -9.66 0.70 -7.17
N GLN A 231 -10.64 1.19 -6.43
CA GLN A 231 -11.92 0.50 -6.28
C GLN A 231 -12.66 0.54 -7.63
N PRO A 232 -12.98 -0.62 -8.23
CA PRO A 232 -13.38 -0.69 -9.63
C PRO A 232 -14.68 0.05 -9.97
N LYS A 233 -15.62 0.11 -9.00
CA LYS A 233 -16.94 0.73 -9.21
C LYS A 233 -16.96 2.24 -9.02
N THR A 234 -16.09 2.76 -8.17
CA THR A 234 -16.10 4.19 -7.79
C THR A 234 -14.93 4.98 -8.33
N GLY A 235 -13.85 4.31 -8.77
CA GLY A 235 -12.60 4.96 -9.15
C GLY A 235 -11.79 5.50 -7.96
N GLN A 236 -12.26 5.30 -6.72
CA GLN A 236 -11.57 5.76 -5.52
C GLN A 236 -10.24 5.03 -5.32
N VAL A 237 -9.16 5.76 -5.10
CA VAL A 237 -7.85 5.21 -4.73
C VAL A 237 -7.86 4.80 -3.26
N TRP A 238 -7.52 3.55 -3.00
CA TRP A 238 -7.39 2.94 -1.68
C TRP A 238 -5.93 2.61 -1.41
N VAL A 239 -5.49 2.91 -0.20
CA VAL A 239 -4.11 2.64 0.26
C VAL A 239 -4.15 1.92 1.59
N ASN A 240 -3.33 0.89 1.76
CA ASN A 240 -3.02 0.41 3.10
C ASN A 240 -1.61 0.82 3.50
N GLU A 241 -1.41 1.03 4.78
CA GLU A 241 -0.11 1.42 5.30
C GLU A 241 0.22 0.81 6.66
N HIS A 242 1.50 0.63 6.89
CA HIS A 242 2.00 0.15 8.18
C HIS A 242 1.92 1.24 9.24
N GLY A 243 1.24 0.96 10.31
CA GLY A 243 1.41 1.63 11.59
C GLY A 243 2.71 1.22 12.30
N PRO A 244 2.93 1.73 13.50
CA PRO A 244 4.01 1.24 14.39
C PRO A 244 3.62 -0.09 15.06
N MET A 245 3.65 -0.19 16.37
CA MET A 245 3.10 -1.35 17.09
C MET A 245 1.59 -1.15 17.28
N GLY A 246 0.77 -1.72 16.39
CA GLY A 246 -0.65 -1.41 16.19
C GLY A 246 -0.85 -0.27 15.19
N GLY A 247 -2.10 -0.03 14.78
CA GLY A 247 -2.48 1.09 13.93
C GLY A 247 -2.01 1.00 12.48
N ASP A 248 -1.93 -0.20 11.91
CA ASP A 248 -1.94 -0.35 10.45
C ASP A 248 -3.30 0.12 9.93
N GLU A 249 -3.37 0.72 8.75
CA GLU A 249 -4.55 1.41 8.27
C GLU A 249 -4.92 1.05 6.83
N ILE A 250 -6.21 1.24 6.51
CA ILE A 250 -6.71 1.41 5.14
C ILE A 250 -7.24 2.84 5.03
N ASN A 251 -6.76 3.56 4.04
CA ASN A 251 -7.09 4.94 3.78
C ASN A 251 -7.73 5.14 2.41
N LEU A 252 -8.79 5.95 2.32
CA LEU A 252 -9.41 6.42 1.08
C LEU A 252 -8.72 7.73 0.69
N ILE A 253 -7.95 7.71 -0.39
CA ILE A 253 -7.07 8.83 -0.72
C ILE A 253 -7.85 9.98 -1.35
N VAL A 254 -7.70 11.17 -0.77
CA VAL A 254 -8.31 12.41 -1.21
C VAL A 254 -7.24 13.48 -1.38
N GLY A 255 -7.31 14.21 -2.50
CA GLY A 255 -6.33 15.25 -2.81
C GLY A 255 -6.27 16.36 -1.78
N GLY A 256 -5.06 16.77 -1.40
CA GLY A 256 -4.79 17.85 -0.43
C GLY A 256 -4.97 17.46 1.04
N LYS A 257 -5.41 16.24 1.33
CA LYS A 257 -5.73 15.81 2.68
C LYS A 257 -4.53 15.27 3.46
N ASN A 258 -4.58 15.49 4.78
CA ASN A 258 -3.60 15.04 5.76
C ASN A 258 -4.10 13.79 6.47
N PHE A 259 -3.38 12.68 6.35
CA PHE A 259 -3.70 11.40 6.97
C PHE A 259 -3.09 11.21 8.37
N GLY A 260 -2.49 12.27 8.91
CA GLY A 260 -2.26 12.48 10.33
C GLY A 260 -0.97 11.93 10.92
N TRP A 261 -0.27 10.98 10.29
CA TRP A 261 0.99 10.45 10.85
C TRP A 261 2.06 11.54 10.99
N PRO A 262 2.78 11.65 12.12
CA PRO A 262 2.65 10.92 13.39
C PRO A 262 1.80 11.65 14.46
N VAL A 263 1.08 12.71 14.08
CA VAL A 263 0.29 13.55 14.99
C VAL A 263 -0.88 12.79 15.61
N ILE A 264 -1.53 11.95 14.81
CA ILE A 264 -2.55 10.97 15.23
C ILE A 264 -2.12 9.56 14.84
N THR A 265 -2.43 8.57 15.65
CA THR A 265 -2.21 7.14 15.36
C THR A 265 -2.94 6.26 16.34
N PHE A 266 -3.32 5.04 15.91
CA PHE A 266 -3.86 3.97 16.77
C PHE A 266 -2.76 3.07 17.34
N GLY A 267 -1.49 3.35 17.04
CA GLY A 267 -0.34 2.55 17.44
C GLY A 267 0.58 3.26 18.42
N ILE A 268 1.51 2.49 18.99
CA ILE A 268 2.51 2.97 19.94
C ILE A 268 3.93 2.67 19.45
N ASN A 269 4.94 3.24 20.05
CA ASN A 269 6.33 2.92 19.76
C ASN A 269 6.64 1.43 20.03
N TYR A 270 7.61 0.85 19.35
CA TYR A 270 8.07 -0.52 19.62
C TYR A 270 8.68 -0.69 21.02
N SER A 271 9.02 0.41 21.70
CA SER A 271 9.40 0.43 23.13
C SER A 271 8.22 0.28 24.09
N GLY A 272 6.98 0.30 23.58
CA GLY A 272 5.75 0.29 24.38
C GLY A 272 5.28 1.67 24.87
N THR A 273 6.02 2.75 24.54
CA THR A 273 5.62 4.12 24.90
C THR A 273 4.66 4.74 23.88
N PRO A 274 3.74 5.63 24.27
CA PRO A 274 2.90 6.36 23.33
C PRO A 274 3.74 7.18 22.32
N ILE A 275 3.23 7.32 21.09
CA ILE A 275 3.73 8.30 20.11
C ILE A 275 2.97 9.61 20.32
N THR A 276 1.67 9.49 20.48
CA THR A 276 0.72 10.57 20.75
C THR A 276 -0.44 9.99 21.58
N ASP A 277 -1.15 10.84 22.28
CA ASP A 277 -2.33 10.46 23.07
C ASP A 277 -3.64 10.63 22.29
N ILE A 278 -3.56 11.06 21.02
CA ILE A 278 -4.74 11.35 20.20
C ILE A 278 -4.80 10.45 18.97
N THR A 279 -5.99 9.94 18.69
CA THR A 279 -6.28 9.13 17.51
C THR A 279 -7.02 9.91 16.41
N ALA A 280 -7.55 11.10 16.75
CA ALA A 280 -8.27 11.95 15.82
C ALA A 280 -7.96 13.42 16.08
N LYS A 281 -7.89 14.23 15.01
CA LYS A 281 -7.68 15.68 15.09
C LYS A 281 -8.38 16.36 13.91
N GLU A 282 -8.94 17.52 14.15
CA GLU A 282 -9.54 18.36 13.09
C GLU A 282 -8.50 18.66 11.99
N GLY A 283 -8.91 18.55 10.73
CA GLY A 283 -8.03 18.71 9.56
C GLY A 283 -7.19 17.50 9.22
N MET A 284 -7.36 16.38 9.92
CA MET A 284 -6.71 15.10 9.64
C MET A 284 -7.76 14.02 9.36
N GLU A 285 -7.56 13.29 8.27
CA GLU A 285 -8.46 12.22 7.84
C GLU A 285 -8.33 11.01 8.77
N GLN A 286 -9.48 10.35 8.99
CA GLN A 286 -9.53 9.10 9.73
C GLN A 286 -9.43 7.93 8.76
N PRO A 287 -8.77 6.82 9.14
CA PRO A 287 -8.72 5.64 8.30
C PRO A 287 -10.13 5.03 8.11
N PHE A 288 -10.36 4.48 6.92
CA PHE A 288 -11.54 3.67 6.64
C PHE A 288 -11.58 2.42 7.54
N TYR A 289 -10.40 1.86 7.82
CA TYR A 289 -10.22 0.70 8.69
C TYR A 289 -8.82 0.71 9.30
N TYR A 290 -8.67 0.16 10.51
CA TYR A 290 -7.34 -0.02 11.13
C TYR A 290 -7.21 -1.36 11.85
N TRP A 291 -5.98 -1.82 12.03
CA TRP A 291 -5.67 -3.07 12.73
C TRP A 291 -4.90 -2.81 14.03
N VAL A 292 -5.43 -3.38 15.11
CA VAL A 292 -4.72 -3.53 16.38
C VAL A 292 -4.94 -4.97 16.87
N PRO A 293 -3.89 -5.80 16.87
CA PRO A 293 -2.49 -5.52 16.55
C PRO A 293 -2.25 -5.33 15.05
N SER A 294 -1.13 -4.67 14.70
CA SER A 294 -0.64 -4.55 13.32
C SER A 294 -0.46 -5.90 12.66
N ILE A 295 -0.92 -6.05 11.42
CA ILE A 295 -0.75 -7.24 10.59
C ILE A 295 0.44 -7.14 9.62
N GLY A 296 1.02 -5.93 9.44
CA GLY A 296 1.98 -5.61 8.40
C GLY A 296 1.34 -5.75 7.01
N PRO A 297 0.34 -4.91 6.66
CA PRO A 297 -0.37 -5.03 5.39
C PRO A 297 0.58 -4.76 4.22
N SER A 298 0.36 -5.44 3.13
CA SER A 298 1.19 -5.36 1.92
C SER A 298 0.32 -5.09 0.69
N GLY A 299 0.59 -5.73 -0.45
CA GLY A 299 -0.27 -5.59 -1.61
C GLY A 299 -1.75 -5.86 -1.30
N MET A 300 -2.64 -5.19 -2.02
CA MET A 300 -4.08 -5.38 -1.88
C MET A 300 -4.78 -5.24 -3.23
N THR A 301 -5.90 -5.94 -3.38
CA THR A 301 -6.75 -5.90 -4.58
C THR A 301 -8.20 -6.15 -4.24
N PHE A 302 -9.11 -5.61 -5.04
CA PHE A 302 -10.50 -6.03 -5.05
C PHE A 302 -10.64 -7.24 -5.98
N SER A 303 -11.41 -8.26 -5.57
CA SER A 303 -11.83 -9.31 -6.49
C SER A 303 -13.04 -8.82 -7.28
N THR A 304 -12.94 -8.87 -8.61
CA THR A 304 -14.01 -8.42 -9.52
C THR A 304 -14.68 -9.58 -10.23
N SER A 305 -14.01 -10.72 -10.30
CA SER A 305 -14.46 -11.90 -11.03
C SER A 305 -15.52 -12.70 -10.25
N GLY A 306 -16.27 -13.52 -10.99
CA GLY A 306 -17.20 -14.50 -10.42
C GLY A 306 -16.58 -15.88 -10.18
N VAL A 307 -15.27 -16.03 -10.28
CA VAL A 307 -14.56 -17.32 -10.12
C VAL A 307 -14.75 -17.90 -8.73
N TYR A 308 -14.75 -17.05 -7.72
CA TYR A 308 -14.96 -17.46 -6.33
C TYR A 308 -16.36 -17.12 -5.88
N LYS A 309 -17.08 -18.11 -5.35
CA LYS A 309 -18.37 -17.88 -4.71
C LYS A 309 -18.22 -16.90 -3.54
N ASP A 310 -19.03 -15.86 -3.50
CA ASP A 310 -19.10 -14.87 -2.42
C ASP A 310 -17.87 -13.98 -2.21
N TRP A 311 -16.89 -13.96 -3.15
CA TRP A 311 -15.70 -13.12 -3.04
C TRP A 311 -15.76 -11.84 -3.89
N GLN A 312 -16.71 -11.76 -4.80
CA GLN A 312 -16.85 -10.58 -5.66
C GLN A 312 -17.04 -9.30 -4.83
N ASP A 313 -16.35 -8.24 -5.23
CA ASP A 313 -16.30 -6.94 -4.56
C ASP A 313 -15.64 -6.94 -3.16
N ASN A 314 -15.03 -8.03 -2.75
CA ASN A 314 -14.28 -8.06 -1.50
C ASN A 314 -12.86 -7.55 -1.70
N LEU A 315 -12.30 -6.96 -0.66
CA LEU A 315 -10.91 -6.51 -0.62
C LEU A 315 -10.03 -7.59 -0.02
N PHE A 316 -8.92 -7.91 -0.70
CA PHE A 316 -7.90 -8.83 -0.21
C PHE A 316 -6.64 -8.05 0.15
N VAL A 317 -6.05 -8.36 1.31
CA VAL A 317 -4.86 -7.69 1.85
C VAL A 317 -3.86 -8.74 2.33
N GLY A 318 -2.62 -8.66 1.86
CA GLY A 318 -1.56 -9.53 2.34
C GLY A 318 -1.09 -9.15 3.74
N SER A 319 -0.83 -10.15 4.60
CA SER A 319 -0.23 -9.96 5.92
C SER A 319 1.21 -10.48 5.93
N LEU A 320 2.15 -9.58 6.20
CA LEU A 320 3.57 -9.92 6.35
C LEU A 320 3.89 -10.49 7.74
N LYS A 321 3.17 -10.03 8.76
CA LYS A 321 3.45 -10.38 10.16
C LYS A 321 2.87 -11.73 10.55
N PHE A 322 1.64 -12.00 10.13
CA PHE A 322 0.92 -13.21 10.52
C PHE A 322 0.82 -14.24 9.39
N GLU A 323 1.43 -13.95 8.23
CA GLU A 323 1.64 -14.93 7.15
C GLU A 323 0.36 -15.52 6.57
N TYR A 324 -0.64 -14.65 6.33
CA TYR A 324 -1.91 -15.02 5.69
C TYR A 324 -2.35 -13.96 4.68
N LEU A 325 -3.31 -14.32 3.84
CA LEU A 325 -4.08 -13.38 3.05
C LEU A 325 -5.38 -13.06 3.82
N GLU A 326 -5.72 -11.79 4.04
CA GLU A 326 -6.95 -11.37 4.68
C GLU A 326 -7.99 -10.96 3.66
N ARG A 327 -9.21 -11.51 3.77
CA ARG A 327 -10.40 -11.09 3.04
C ARG A 327 -11.22 -10.16 3.91
N LEU A 328 -11.50 -8.97 3.40
CA LEU A 328 -12.37 -7.98 4.02
C LEU A 328 -13.67 -7.85 3.21
N VAL A 329 -14.79 -8.13 3.84
CA VAL A 329 -16.13 -7.92 3.25
C VAL A 329 -16.60 -6.53 3.62
N ILE A 330 -16.83 -5.70 2.61
CA ILE A 330 -17.21 -4.30 2.78
C ILE A 330 -18.68 -4.14 2.38
N LYS A 331 -19.47 -3.53 3.27
CA LYS A 331 -20.88 -3.18 3.01
C LYS A 331 -21.18 -1.82 3.61
N ARG A 332 -21.81 -0.92 2.83
CA ARG A 332 -22.22 0.42 3.28
C ARG A 332 -21.07 1.16 3.96
N ASP A 333 -19.92 1.19 3.28
CA ASP A 333 -18.70 1.88 3.72
C ASP A 333 -18.16 1.42 5.09
N LYS A 334 -18.33 0.13 5.39
CA LYS A 334 -17.79 -0.50 6.60
C LYS A 334 -17.30 -1.91 6.32
N VAL A 335 -16.21 -2.30 6.97
CA VAL A 335 -15.79 -3.70 7.05
C VAL A 335 -16.76 -4.44 7.98
N VAL A 336 -17.53 -5.38 7.42
CA VAL A 336 -18.53 -6.16 8.18
C VAL A 336 -18.07 -7.57 8.51
N LYS A 337 -17.03 -8.07 7.83
CA LYS A 337 -16.47 -9.40 8.05
C LYS A 337 -14.99 -9.40 7.67
N ARG A 338 -14.21 -10.17 8.42
CA ARG A 338 -12.78 -10.42 8.19
C ARG A 338 -12.54 -11.91 8.20
N GLU A 339 -11.78 -12.42 7.26
CA GLU A 339 -11.44 -13.84 7.19
C GLU A 339 -9.98 -14.04 6.81
N LYS A 340 -9.34 -15.02 7.45
CA LYS A 340 -8.08 -15.56 6.96
C LYS A 340 -8.32 -16.43 5.74
N VAL A 341 -7.55 -16.16 4.71
CA VAL A 341 -7.42 -17.00 3.51
C VAL A 341 -5.94 -17.39 3.43
N LEU A 342 -5.63 -18.66 3.12
CA LEU A 342 -4.24 -19.16 3.08
C LEU A 342 -3.47 -18.92 4.40
N ASP A 343 -4.03 -19.33 5.54
CA ASP A 343 -3.35 -19.20 6.84
C ASP A 343 -1.98 -19.91 6.84
N LYS A 344 -0.96 -19.26 7.42
CA LYS A 344 0.44 -19.74 7.48
C LYS A 344 1.08 -20.03 6.12
N ILE A 345 0.60 -19.34 5.08
CA ILE A 345 1.19 -19.51 3.74
C ILE A 345 2.61 -18.95 3.63
N GLY A 346 3.01 -18.08 4.52
CA GLY A 346 4.24 -17.30 4.51
C GLY A 346 3.93 -15.81 4.40
N ARG A 347 4.98 -14.99 4.36
CA ARG A 347 4.85 -13.54 4.27
C ARG A 347 4.28 -13.16 2.90
N VAL A 348 2.99 -12.82 2.87
CA VAL A 348 2.32 -12.38 1.63
C VAL A 348 2.76 -10.96 1.30
N ARG A 349 3.46 -10.78 0.19
CA ARG A 349 4.01 -9.49 -0.25
C ARG A 349 3.10 -8.75 -1.20
N ASN A 350 2.38 -9.47 -2.06
CA ASN A 350 1.43 -8.88 -2.99
C ASN A 350 0.25 -9.83 -3.25
N VAL A 351 -0.87 -9.25 -3.66
CA VAL A 351 -2.03 -9.97 -4.18
C VAL A 351 -2.63 -9.15 -5.31
N ILE A 352 -2.91 -9.79 -6.44
CA ILE A 352 -3.62 -9.17 -7.57
C ILE A 352 -4.59 -10.18 -8.19
N GLU A 353 -5.62 -9.68 -8.87
CA GLU A 353 -6.49 -10.48 -9.72
C GLU A 353 -5.87 -10.59 -11.12
N GLY A 354 -5.67 -11.82 -11.60
CA GLY A 354 -5.16 -12.09 -12.94
C GLY A 354 -6.22 -11.90 -14.03
N PRO A 355 -5.80 -11.89 -15.32
CA PRO A 355 -6.73 -11.77 -16.45
C PRO A 355 -7.75 -12.90 -16.56
N ASP A 356 -7.45 -14.04 -15.97
CA ASP A 356 -8.31 -15.22 -15.86
C ASP A 356 -9.31 -15.14 -14.69
N GLY A 357 -9.27 -14.04 -13.92
CA GLY A 357 -10.14 -13.79 -12.79
C GLY A 357 -9.74 -14.47 -11.49
N PHE A 358 -8.63 -15.20 -11.47
CA PHE A 358 -8.11 -15.80 -10.24
C PHE A 358 -7.23 -14.81 -9.47
N LEU A 359 -7.13 -15.01 -8.16
CA LEU A 359 -6.21 -14.27 -7.31
C LEU A 359 -4.82 -14.93 -7.32
N TYR A 360 -3.81 -14.12 -7.56
CA TYR A 360 -2.41 -14.49 -7.50
C TYR A 360 -1.75 -13.80 -6.31
N VAL A 361 -1.00 -14.56 -5.53
CA VAL A 361 -0.29 -14.08 -4.34
C VAL A 361 1.20 -14.27 -4.48
N ALA A 362 1.94 -13.21 -4.22
CA ALA A 362 3.40 -13.23 -4.13
C ALA A 362 3.80 -13.51 -2.67
N VAL A 363 4.50 -14.62 -2.43
CA VAL A 363 4.85 -15.08 -1.08
C VAL A 363 6.35 -15.23 -0.95
N GLU A 364 6.95 -14.59 0.06
CA GLU A 364 8.39 -14.67 0.33
C GLU A 364 8.83 -16.14 0.50
N GLY A 365 9.89 -16.54 -0.21
CA GLY A 365 10.45 -17.88 -0.22
C GLY A 365 9.62 -18.94 -0.96
N LYS A 366 8.46 -18.58 -1.54
CA LYS A 366 7.62 -19.52 -2.29
C LYS A 366 7.34 -19.10 -3.74
N GLY A 367 7.53 -17.81 -4.07
CA GLY A 367 7.26 -17.29 -5.42
C GLY A 367 5.82 -16.84 -5.59
N ILE A 368 5.21 -17.16 -6.74
CA ILE A 368 3.86 -16.76 -7.11
C ILE A 368 2.92 -17.96 -7.06
N LEU A 369 1.87 -17.82 -6.29
CA LEU A 369 0.82 -18.83 -6.09
C LEU A 369 -0.49 -18.32 -6.68
N LYS A 370 -1.27 -19.20 -7.31
CA LYS A 370 -2.64 -18.96 -7.80
C LYS A 370 -3.62 -19.62 -6.86
N ILE A 371 -4.60 -18.89 -6.37
CA ILE A 371 -5.69 -19.46 -5.56
C ILE A 371 -6.71 -20.07 -6.52
N VAL A 372 -7.06 -21.35 -6.32
CA VAL A 372 -8.01 -22.06 -7.16
C VAL A 372 -9.14 -22.64 -6.30
N PRO A 373 -10.42 -22.60 -6.75
CA PRO A 373 -11.50 -23.34 -6.11
C PRO A 373 -11.18 -24.83 -6.09
N LYS A 374 -11.59 -25.52 -5.03
CA LYS A 374 -11.57 -26.99 -5.02
C LYS A 374 -12.64 -27.52 -5.97
N ALA A 375 -12.27 -28.57 -6.72
CA ALA A 375 -13.18 -29.28 -7.61
C ALA A 375 -14.32 -29.99 -6.85
#